data_3b91bb704b8a03d6e0e1bf175c8ae761
#
_entry.id   3b91bb704b8a03d6e0e1bf175c8ae761
#
_cell.length_a   1.000
_cell.length_b   1.000
_cell.length_c   1.000
_cell.angle_alpha   90.00
_cell.angle_beta   90.00
_cell.angle_gamma   90.00
#
_symmetry.space_group_name_H-M   'P 1'
#
loop_
_entity.id
_entity.type
_entity.pdbx_description
1 polymer ?
#
loop_
_entity_poly.entity_id
_entity_poly.type
_entity_poly.pdbx_seq_one_letter_code
_entity_poly.pdbx_strand_id
1 'polypeptide(L)'
;MISVNSISVARGAKPVIKDFSAEFKAGTITAIIGPNGCGKSTLLAAIAGDLPLARGAISLSEKDLPSYQIAELAKLRSVVLQQPAFNLAFTVKEVLAMARSAGSTLTSESAAIAKLAISDLADCKVTELSGGERQRVAIALAIAVDAPVLLLDEPLAAQDVESTERIVDLLKAEAKAGKTIILVAHVPESELSWCDQIIKNF
;
A
#
# COMPACT_ATOMS: atom_id res chain seq x y z
N MET A 1 14.14 -2.91 2.55
CA MET A 1 14.49 -2.93 1.11
C MET A 1 13.79 -4.10 0.45
N ILE A 2 13.22 -3.89 -0.74
CA ILE A 2 12.65 -4.96 -1.59
C ILE A 2 13.46 -5.01 -2.87
N SER A 3 13.88 -6.20 -3.27
CA SER A 3 14.55 -6.44 -4.56
C SER A 3 13.68 -7.33 -5.42
N VAL A 4 13.48 -6.91 -6.66
CA VAL A 4 12.70 -7.62 -7.69
C VAL A 4 13.65 -7.96 -8.83
N ASN A 5 13.83 -9.25 -9.11
CA ASN A 5 14.81 -9.74 -10.05
C ASN A 5 14.15 -10.52 -11.19
N SER A 6 14.13 -9.94 -12.39
CA SER A 6 13.66 -10.54 -13.65
C SER A 6 12.34 -11.30 -13.53
N ILE A 7 11.37 -10.69 -12.81
CA ILE A 7 10.08 -11.35 -12.60
C ILE A 7 9.21 -11.33 -13.85
N SER A 8 8.50 -12.43 -14.04
CA SER A 8 7.39 -12.52 -14.99
C SER A 8 6.14 -13.01 -14.25
N VAL A 9 5.01 -12.37 -14.51
CA VAL A 9 3.73 -12.67 -13.87
C VAL A 9 2.67 -12.88 -14.94
N ALA A 10 1.84 -13.91 -14.78
CA ALA A 10 0.72 -14.18 -15.67
C ALA A 10 -0.61 -14.22 -14.88
N ARG A 11 -1.70 -13.81 -15.53
CA ARG A 11 -3.07 -14.04 -15.06
C ARG A 11 -3.72 -15.10 -15.97
N GLY A 12 -3.85 -16.32 -15.45
CA GLY A 12 -4.18 -17.49 -16.26
C GLY A 12 -3.12 -17.72 -17.33
N ALA A 13 -3.52 -17.85 -18.60
CA ALA A 13 -2.59 -18.03 -19.72
C ALA A 13 -2.00 -16.72 -20.27
N LYS A 14 -2.48 -15.53 -19.80
CA LYS A 14 -2.05 -14.24 -20.33
C LYS A 14 -0.87 -13.69 -19.51
N PRO A 15 0.33 -13.51 -20.14
CA PRO A 15 1.44 -12.81 -19.49
C PRO A 15 1.08 -11.33 -19.31
N VAL A 16 1.32 -10.79 -18.12
CA VAL A 16 1.03 -9.40 -17.76
C VAL A 16 2.32 -8.62 -17.52
N ILE A 17 3.24 -9.19 -16.77
CA ILE A 17 4.56 -8.63 -16.49
C ILE A 17 5.60 -9.53 -17.15
N LYS A 18 6.61 -8.94 -17.80
CA LYS A 18 7.68 -9.68 -18.48
C LYS A 18 9.04 -9.09 -18.11
N ASP A 19 9.89 -9.92 -17.50
CA ASP A 19 11.29 -9.63 -17.19
C ASP A 19 11.51 -8.28 -16.47
N PHE A 20 10.68 -8.01 -15.45
CA PHE A 20 10.76 -6.78 -14.69
C PHE A 20 11.74 -6.91 -13.53
N SER A 21 12.61 -5.89 -13.38
CA SER A 21 13.55 -5.77 -12.28
C SER A 21 13.50 -4.37 -11.67
N ALA A 22 13.53 -4.27 -10.36
CA ALA A 22 13.57 -3.00 -9.63
C ALA A 22 14.07 -3.20 -8.20
N GLU A 23 14.59 -2.12 -7.63
CA GLU A 23 14.92 -2.03 -6.19
C GLU A 23 14.08 -0.92 -5.54
N PHE A 24 13.50 -1.24 -4.38
CA PHE A 24 12.73 -0.31 -3.55
C PHE A 24 13.47 -0.13 -2.23
N LYS A 25 14.03 1.04 -2.03
CA LYS A 25 14.89 1.34 -0.88
C LYS A 25 14.06 1.67 0.37
N ALA A 26 14.61 1.38 1.54
CA ALA A 26 14.05 1.85 2.80
C ALA A 26 14.11 3.39 2.85
N GLY A 27 13.08 3.99 3.43
CA GLY A 27 12.99 5.44 3.56
C GLY A 27 12.62 6.17 2.27
N THR A 28 12.13 5.47 1.23
CA THR A 28 11.76 6.09 -0.05
C THR A 28 10.34 5.78 -0.46
N ILE A 29 9.79 6.67 -1.28
CA ILE A 29 8.48 6.54 -1.92
C ILE A 29 8.68 6.30 -3.41
N THR A 30 8.22 5.16 -3.91
CA THR A 30 8.25 4.82 -5.34
C THR A 30 6.84 4.82 -5.90
N ALA A 31 6.60 5.59 -6.95
CA ALA A 31 5.36 5.57 -7.71
C ALA A 31 5.48 4.67 -8.94
N ILE A 32 4.49 3.83 -9.18
CA ILE A 32 4.34 3.01 -10.39
C ILE A 32 3.23 3.62 -11.22
N ILE A 33 3.55 4.12 -12.42
CA ILE A 33 2.60 4.76 -13.32
C ILE A 33 2.57 4.08 -14.68
N GLY A 34 1.46 4.23 -15.40
CA GLY A 34 1.28 3.66 -16.73
C GLY A 34 -0.19 3.59 -17.13
N PRO A 35 -0.48 3.20 -18.38
CA PRO A 35 -1.86 3.08 -18.88
C PRO A 35 -2.71 2.11 -18.06
N ASN A 36 -4.04 2.22 -18.23
CA ASN A 36 -4.97 1.25 -17.65
C ASN A 36 -4.72 -0.14 -18.24
N GLY A 37 -4.73 -1.16 -17.40
CA GLY A 37 -4.54 -2.54 -17.82
C GLY A 37 -3.10 -2.96 -18.15
N CYS A 38 -2.09 -2.09 -17.97
CA CYS A 38 -0.69 -2.45 -18.22
C CYS A 38 -0.09 -3.38 -17.15
N GLY A 39 -0.79 -3.58 -16.01
CA GLY A 39 -0.35 -4.54 -14.98
C GLY A 39 0.12 -3.93 -13.67
N LYS A 40 -0.08 -2.63 -13.41
CA LYS A 40 0.35 -1.95 -12.17
C LYS A 40 -0.09 -2.67 -10.90
N SER A 41 -1.40 -2.90 -10.74
CA SER A 41 -1.95 -3.63 -9.58
C SER A 41 -1.49 -5.09 -9.55
N THR A 42 -1.21 -5.69 -10.72
CA THR A 42 -0.63 -7.04 -10.80
C THR A 42 0.82 -7.06 -10.30
N LEU A 43 1.61 -6.04 -10.65
CA LEU A 43 2.97 -5.86 -10.14
C LEU A 43 2.95 -5.64 -8.63
N LEU A 44 2.06 -4.75 -8.15
CA LEU A 44 1.92 -4.50 -6.72
C LEU A 44 1.54 -5.77 -5.95
N ALA A 45 0.58 -6.56 -6.46
CA ALA A 45 0.16 -7.82 -5.86
C ALA A 45 1.27 -8.90 -5.89
N ALA A 46 2.10 -8.91 -6.94
CA ALA A 46 3.27 -9.79 -6.99
C ALA A 46 4.33 -9.39 -5.94
N ILE A 47 4.61 -8.08 -5.81
CA ILE A 47 5.51 -7.55 -4.76
C ILE A 47 4.95 -7.83 -3.37
N ALA A 48 3.63 -7.79 -3.21
CA ALA A 48 2.97 -8.19 -1.98
C ALA A 48 3.10 -9.70 -1.65
N GLY A 49 3.44 -10.54 -2.62
CA GLY A 49 3.44 -12.00 -2.47
C GLY A 49 2.05 -12.62 -2.58
N ASP A 50 1.06 -11.88 -3.08
CA ASP A 50 -0.33 -12.34 -3.23
C ASP A 50 -0.54 -13.07 -4.58
N LEU A 51 0.43 -12.97 -5.51
CA LEU A 51 0.42 -13.64 -6.81
C LEU A 51 1.70 -14.47 -7.01
N PRO A 52 1.58 -15.69 -7.55
CA PRO A 52 2.74 -16.49 -7.88
C PRO A 52 3.50 -15.90 -9.07
N LEU A 53 4.82 -16.00 -9.04
CA LEU A 53 5.69 -15.63 -10.15
C LEU A 53 5.79 -16.78 -11.15
N ALA A 54 5.74 -16.49 -12.45
CA ALA A 54 6.05 -17.45 -13.50
C ALA A 54 7.58 -17.62 -13.66
N ARG A 55 8.35 -16.55 -13.39
CA ARG A 55 9.82 -16.52 -13.40
C ARG A 55 10.31 -15.43 -12.45
N GLY A 56 11.63 -15.50 -12.13
CA GLY A 56 12.32 -14.52 -11.32
C GLY A 56 12.10 -14.72 -9.82
N ALA A 57 12.55 -13.76 -9.05
CA ALA A 57 12.43 -13.78 -7.59
C ALA A 57 12.15 -12.38 -7.03
N ILE A 58 11.46 -12.33 -5.92
CA ILE A 58 11.29 -11.13 -5.11
C ILE A 58 11.80 -11.45 -3.72
N SER A 59 12.68 -10.59 -3.20
CA SER A 59 13.18 -10.70 -1.83
C SER A 59 12.82 -9.47 -1.02
N LEU A 60 12.46 -9.68 0.23
CA LEU A 60 12.21 -8.67 1.25
C LEU A 60 13.24 -8.85 2.35
N SER A 61 14.02 -7.80 2.66
CA SER A 61 15.09 -7.86 3.66
C SER A 61 16.03 -9.07 3.46
N GLU A 62 16.47 -9.28 2.21
CA GLU A 62 17.42 -10.34 1.80
C GLU A 62 16.88 -11.79 1.84
N LYS A 63 15.62 -11.98 2.22
CA LYS A 63 14.98 -13.30 2.23
C LYS A 63 13.88 -13.35 1.15
N ASP A 64 13.83 -14.42 0.37
CA ASP A 64 12.85 -14.60 -0.70
C ASP A 64 11.42 -14.68 -0.17
N LEU A 65 10.48 -14.00 -0.85
CA LEU A 65 9.07 -13.94 -0.42
C LEU A 65 8.44 -15.31 -0.13
N PRO A 66 8.63 -16.36 -0.96
CA PRO A 66 8.04 -17.67 -0.70
C PRO A 66 8.58 -18.37 0.57
N SER A 67 9.69 -17.88 1.13
CA SER A 67 10.29 -18.43 2.35
C SER A 67 9.66 -17.90 3.63
N TYR A 68 8.78 -16.88 3.52
CA TYR A 68 8.05 -16.34 4.66
C TYR A 68 6.74 -17.08 4.91
N GLN A 69 6.39 -17.27 6.17
CA GLN A 69 5.03 -17.64 6.53
C GLN A 69 4.08 -16.43 6.37
N ILE A 70 2.80 -16.69 6.13
CA ILE A 70 1.78 -15.63 5.97
C ILE A 70 1.76 -14.66 7.16
N ALA A 71 1.86 -15.19 8.37
CA ALA A 71 1.88 -14.39 9.61
C ALA A 71 3.15 -13.52 9.73
N GLU A 72 4.28 -13.94 9.17
CA GLU A 72 5.50 -13.15 9.11
C GLU A 72 5.34 -12.00 8.10
N LEU A 73 4.84 -12.30 6.89
CA LEU A 73 4.57 -11.29 5.86
C LEU A 73 3.60 -10.22 6.33
N ALA A 74 2.56 -10.59 7.09
CA ALA A 74 1.59 -9.64 7.63
C ALA A 74 2.21 -8.59 8.58
N LYS A 75 3.36 -8.90 9.20
CA LYS A 75 4.11 -7.95 10.04
C LYS A 75 5.12 -7.13 9.24
N LEU A 76 5.50 -7.59 8.06
CA LEU A 76 6.53 -6.95 7.23
C LEU A 76 5.95 -6.04 6.16
N ARG A 77 4.71 -6.24 5.77
CA ARG A 77 4.03 -5.43 4.77
C ARG A 77 2.57 -5.18 5.10
N SER A 78 2.11 -3.98 4.79
CA SER A 78 0.69 -3.61 4.74
C SER A 78 0.29 -3.29 3.32
N VAL A 79 -0.93 -3.69 2.92
CA VAL A 79 -1.45 -3.49 1.56
C VAL A 79 -2.77 -2.75 1.63
N VAL A 80 -2.88 -1.66 0.89
CA VAL A 80 -4.14 -0.92 0.68
C VAL A 80 -4.56 -1.11 -0.76
N LEU A 81 -5.73 -1.70 -0.96
CA LEU A 81 -6.30 -1.94 -2.29
C LEU A 81 -6.99 -0.68 -2.83
N GLN A 82 -7.13 -0.58 -4.16
CA GLN A 82 -7.85 0.49 -4.84
C GLN A 82 -9.29 0.65 -4.33
N GLN A 83 -9.95 -0.45 -4.04
CA GLN A 83 -11.29 -0.47 -3.44
C GLN A 83 -11.26 -1.30 -2.16
N PRO A 84 -11.01 -0.68 -1.00
CA PRO A 84 -11.05 -1.40 0.26
C PRO A 84 -12.44 -1.98 0.51
N ALA A 85 -12.54 -3.30 0.62
CA ALA A 85 -13.79 -4.00 0.87
C ALA A 85 -13.92 -4.30 2.36
N PHE A 86 -14.75 -3.54 3.04
CA PHE A 86 -15.18 -3.85 4.41
C PHE A 86 -16.55 -4.52 4.33
N ASN A 87 -16.60 -5.85 4.43
CA ASN A 87 -17.81 -6.65 4.26
C ASN A 87 -18.64 -6.79 5.55
N LEU A 88 -18.11 -6.34 6.67
CA LEU A 88 -18.75 -6.40 7.97
C LEU A 88 -19.05 -5.00 8.50
N ALA A 89 -20.17 -4.85 9.21
CA ALA A 89 -20.64 -3.56 9.73
C ALA A 89 -19.90 -3.16 11.03
N PHE A 90 -18.57 -3.31 11.06
CA PHE A 90 -17.75 -2.79 12.14
C PHE A 90 -17.68 -1.26 12.09
N THR A 91 -17.52 -0.63 13.23
CA THR A 91 -17.18 0.78 13.32
C THR A 91 -15.71 1.02 12.94
N VAL A 92 -15.38 2.25 12.55
CA VAL A 92 -14.01 2.64 12.22
C VAL A 92 -13.04 2.31 13.36
N LYS A 93 -13.42 2.61 14.62
CA LYS A 93 -12.61 2.30 15.80
C LYS A 93 -12.39 0.79 15.99
N GLU A 94 -13.38 -0.05 15.68
CA GLU A 94 -13.23 -1.50 15.76
C GLU A 94 -12.28 -2.03 14.68
N VAL A 95 -12.40 -1.51 13.46
CA VAL A 95 -11.47 -1.85 12.35
C VAL A 95 -10.04 -1.45 12.70
N LEU A 96 -9.83 -0.24 13.20
CA LEU A 96 -8.48 0.21 13.57
C LEU A 96 -7.91 -0.58 14.76
N ALA A 97 -8.76 -0.98 15.70
CA ALA A 97 -8.34 -1.84 16.80
C ALA A 97 -7.84 -3.23 16.35
N MET A 98 -8.23 -3.71 15.16
CA MET A 98 -7.70 -4.96 14.59
C MET A 98 -6.19 -4.88 14.29
N ALA A 99 -5.64 -3.69 14.03
CA ALA A 99 -4.19 -3.50 13.84
C ALA A 99 -3.39 -3.94 15.06
N ARG A 100 -3.98 -3.88 16.25
CA ARG A 100 -3.33 -4.30 17.52
C ARG A 100 -2.99 -5.79 17.52
N SER A 101 -3.78 -6.60 16.82
CA SER A 101 -3.49 -8.04 16.66
C SER A 101 -2.21 -8.30 15.85
N ALA A 102 -1.78 -7.32 15.04
CA ALA A 102 -0.54 -7.37 14.28
C ALA A 102 0.67 -6.76 15.03
N GLY A 103 0.46 -6.23 16.24
CA GLY A 103 1.52 -5.64 17.07
C GLY A 103 1.54 -4.10 17.10
N SER A 104 0.49 -3.45 16.57
CA SER A 104 0.32 -1.99 16.61
C SER A 104 0.31 -1.43 18.03
N THR A 105 0.75 -0.18 18.16
CA THR A 105 0.62 0.62 19.40
C THR A 105 -0.56 1.58 19.31
N LEU A 106 -1.15 1.94 20.46
CA LEU A 106 -2.21 2.97 20.52
C LEU A 106 -1.75 4.32 19.98
N THR A 107 -0.46 4.62 20.07
CA THR A 107 0.13 5.87 19.61
C THR A 107 0.12 5.98 18.09
N SER A 108 0.48 4.91 17.37
CA SER A 108 0.46 4.90 15.89
C SER A 108 -0.96 4.98 15.35
N GLU A 109 -1.91 4.30 15.98
CA GLU A 109 -3.34 4.37 15.64
C GLU A 109 -3.89 5.79 15.79
N SER A 110 -3.70 6.42 16.95
CA SER A 110 -4.19 7.79 17.21
C SER A 110 -3.56 8.83 16.30
N ALA A 111 -2.27 8.68 16.00
CA ALA A 111 -1.58 9.58 15.08
C ALA A 111 -2.13 9.47 13.64
N ALA A 112 -2.40 8.26 13.14
CA ALA A 112 -2.98 8.04 11.83
C ALA A 112 -4.41 8.61 11.73
N ILE A 113 -5.24 8.39 12.75
CA ILE A 113 -6.61 8.93 12.85
C ILE A 113 -6.59 10.45 12.73
N ALA A 114 -5.75 11.13 13.51
CA ALA A 114 -5.67 12.59 13.52
C ALA A 114 -5.17 13.15 12.19
N LYS A 115 -4.09 12.58 11.62
CA LYS A 115 -3.50 13.02 10.37
C LYS A 115 -4.44 12.88 9.16
N LEU A 116 -5.26 11.84 9.14
CA LEU A 116 -6.20 11.57 8.04
C LEU A 116 -7.58 12.19 8.24
N ALA A 117 -7.79 12.97 9.32
CA ALA A 117 -9.06 13.61 9.66
C ALA A 117 -10.25 12.65 9.64
N ILE A 118 -10.10 11.50 10.30
CA ILE A 118 -11.14 10.47 10.44
C ILE A 118 -11.64 10.32 11.88
N SER A 119 -11.28 11.25 12.77
CA SER A 119 -11.69 11.21 14.18
C SER A 119 -13.21 11.20 14.35
N ASP A 120 -13.91 12.02 13.56
CA ASP A 120 -15.37 12.14 13.61
C ASP A 120 -16.10 10.91 13.05
N LEU A 121 -15.37 10.04 12.35
CA LEU A 121 -15.88 8.81 11.77
C LEU A 121 -15.75 7.60 12.72
N ALA A 122 -15.15 7.78 13.91
CA ALA A 122 -14.78 6.68 14.81
C ALA A 122 -15.93 5.72 15.12
N ASP A 123 -17.13 6.24 15.32
CA ASP A 123 -18.35 5.48 15.66
C ASP A 123 -19.21 5.14 14.42
N CYS A 124 -18.84 5.62 13.24
CA CYS A 124 -19.54 5.28 11.99
C CYS A 124 -19.20 3.86 11.56
N LYS A 125 -20.15 3.16 10.95
CA LYS A 125 -19.88 1.86 10.34
C LYS A 125 -19.11 2.05 9.04
N VAL A 126 -18.07 1.25 8.82
CA VAL A 126 -17.25 1.33 7.59
C VAL A 126 -18.04 1.08 6.30
N THR A 127 -19.17 0.38 6.39
CA THR A 127 -20.08 0.15 5.27
C THR A 127 -20.91 1.40 4.86
N GLU A 128 -21.01 2.39 5.75
CA GLU A 128 -21.77 3.63 5.55
C GLU A 128 -20.91 4.77 5.01
N LEU A 129 -19.58 4.60 5.01
CA LEU A 129 -18.63 5.60 4.57
C LEU A 129 -18.65 5.81 3.05
N SER A 130 -18.35 7.01 2.61
CA SER A 130 -18.02 7.31 1.22
C SER A 130 -16.77 6.56 0.74
N GLY A 131 -16.51 6.51 -0.56
CA GLY A 131 -15.33 5.88 -1.12
C GLY A 131 -14.02 6.49 -0.59
N GLY A 132 -13.95 7.82 -0.54
CA GLY A 132 -12.79 8.54 -0.03
C GLY A 132 -12.56 8.31 1.47
N GLU A 133 -13.61 8.32 2.27
CA GLU A 133 -13.51 8.01 3.72
C GLU A 133 -13.05 6.58 3.96
N ARG A 134 -13.61 5.60 3.23
CA ARG A 134 -13.14 4.20 3.30
C ARG A 134 -11.67 4.06 2.95
N GLN A 135 -11.22 4.79 1.93
CA GLN A 135 -9.80 4.79 1.55
C GLN A 135 -8.93 5.36 2.66
N ARG A 136 -9.32 6.49 3.28
CA ARG A 136 -8.57 7.07 4.40
C ARG A 136 -8.53 6.11 5.62
N VAL A 137 -9.64 5.43 5.92
CA VAL A 137 -9.69 4.42 7.00
C VAL A 137 -8.76 3.23 6.67
N ALA A 138 -8.73 2.75 5.42
CA ALA A 138 -7.83 1.68 5.00
C ALA A 138 -6.35 2.09 5.09
N ILE A 139 -6.02 3.32 4.72
CA ILE A 139 -4.67 3.87 4.88
C ILE A 139 -4.32 3.98 6.37
N ALA A 140 -5.23 4.49 7.22
CA ALA A 140 -5.01 4.57 8.66
C ALA A 140 -4.74 3.19 9.28
N LEU A 141 -5.53 2.18 8.89
CA LEU A 141 -5.32 0.79 9.32
C LEU A 141 -3.94 0.27 8.91
N ALA A 142 -3.55 0.50 7.64
CA ALA A 142 -2.26 0.05 7.13
C ALA A 142 -1.07 0.72 7.84
N ILE A 143 -1.20 2.01 8.19
CA ILE A 143 -0.21 2.76 8.97
C ILE A 143 -0.18 2.26 10.42
N ALA A 144 -1.35 2.01 11.00
CA ALA A 144 -1.47 1.51 12.38
C ALA A 144 -0.79 0.15 12.57
N VAL A 145 -0.78 -0.73 11.58
CA VAL A 145 -0.04 -2.02 11.61
C VAL A 145 1.46 -1.82 11.79
N ASP A 146 1.99 -0.66 11.41
CA ASP A 146 3.39 -0.25 11.54
C ASP A 146 4.40 -1.18 10.83
N ALA A 147 3.97 -1.80 9.73
CA ALA A 147 4.84 -2.62 8.90
C ALA A 147 5.92 -1.77 8.20
N PRO A 148 7.17 -2.30 8.01
CA PRO A 148 8.24 -1.57 7.34
C PRO A 148 8.01 -1.34 5.83
N VAL A 149 7.05 -2.05 5.22
CA VAL A 149 6.68 -1.89 3.81
C VAL A 149 5.20 -1.52 3.72
N LEU A 150 4.90 -0.48 2.94
CA LEU A 150 3.55 -0.03 2.65
C LEU A 150 3.29 -0.08 1.14
N LEU A 151 2.32 -0.86 0.72
CA LEU A 151 1.91 -1.06 -0.66
C LEU A 151 0.52 -0.46 -0.87
N LEU A 152 0.39 0.51 -1.78
CA LEU A 152 -0.83 1.28 -1.95
C LEU A 152 -1.28 1.24 -3.41
N ASP A 153 -2.47 0.74 -3.66
CA ASP A 153 -3.06 0.75 -5.01
C ASP A 153 -4.03 1.94 -5.12
N GLU A 154 -3.63 2.96 -5.88
CA GLU A 154 -4.36 4.21 -6.13
C GLU A 154 -4.84 4.93 -4.85
N PRO A 155 -3.96 5.22 -3.88
CA PRO A 155 -4.37 5.75 -2.58
C PRO A 155 -4.98 7.15 -2.64
N LEU A 156 -4.74 7.90 -3.72
CA LEU A 156 -5.22 9.27 -3.92
C LEU A 156 -6.50 9.33 -4.76
N ALA A 157 -6.99 8.20 -5.26
CA ALA A 157 -8.21 8.18 -6.05
C ALA A 157 -9.44 8.60 -5.22
N ALA A 158 -10.33 9.38 -5.83
CA ALA A 158 -11.56 9.88 -5.21
C ALA A 158 -11.36 10.69 -3.90
N GLN A 159 -10.18 11.31 -3.73
CA GLN A 159 -9.90 12.26 -2.66
C GLN A 159 -10.09 13.70 -3.17
N ASP A 160 -10.54 14.59 -2.27
CA ASP A 160 -10.44 16.02 -2.50
C ASP A 160 -8.99 16.51 -2.32
N VAL A 161 -8.74 17.79 -2.63
CA VAL A 161 -7.40 18.38 -2.58
C VAL A 161 -6.82 18.29 -1.17
N GLU A 162 -7.60 18.66 -0.16
CA GLU A 162 -7.15 18.67 1.24
C GLU A 162 -6.83 17.25 1.74
N SER A 163 -7.67 16.27 1.43
CA SER A 163 -7.44 14.87 1.77
C SER A 163 -6.21 14.31 1.06
N THR A 164 -5.99 14.70 -0.21
CA THR A 164 -4.80 14.32 -0.97
C THR A 164 -3.53 14.85 -0.29
N GLU A 165 -3.50 16.13 0.08
CA GLU A 165 -2.35 16.73 0.78
C GLU A 165 -2.07 16.01 2.11
N ARG A 166 -3.10 15.72 2.91
CA ARG A 166 -2.97 14.98 4.18
C ARG A 166 -2.36 13.58 3.98
N ILE A 167 -2.83 12.86 2.95
CA ILE A 167 -2.29 11.53 2.63
C ILE A 167 -0.82 11.63 2.20
N VAL A 168 -0.49 12.57 1.31
CA VAL A 168 0.88 12.79 0.83
C VAL A 168 1.83 13.13 1.99
N ASP A 169 1.42 14.05 2.87
CA ASP A 169 2.25 14.44 4.03
C ASP A 169 2.44 13.28 5.01
N LEU A 170 1.40 12.45 5.20
CA LEU A 170 1.51 11.25 6.01
C LEU A 170 2.51 10.27 5.38
N LEU A 171 2.41 9.98 4.07
CA LEU A 171 3.32 9.06 3.39
C LEU A 171 4.76 9.57 3.43
N LYS A 172 5.00 10.87 3.24
CA LYS A 172 6.34 11.47 3.41
C LYS A 172 6.89 11.28 4.82
N ALA A 173 6.05 11.46 5.84
CA ALA A 173 6.46 11.26 7.22
C ALA A 173 6.82 9.79 7.51
N GLU A 174 6.03 8.83 6.98
CA GLU A 174 6.29 7.40 7.13
C GLU A 174 7.58 6.97 6.38
N ALA A 175 7.81 7.50 5.17
CA ALA A 175 9.06 7.26 4.45
C ALA A 175 10.26 7.83 5.24
N LYS A 176 10.16 9.06 5.73
CA LYS A 176 11.21 9.67 6.58
C LYS A 176 11.47 8.87 7.86
N ALA A 177 10.48 8.16 8.38
CA ALA A 177 10.62 7.23 9.50
C ALA A 177 11.29 5.90 9.11
N GLY A 178 11.63 5.70 7.83
CA GLY A 178 12.39 4.55 7.31
C GLY A 178 11.55 3.51 6.57
N LYS A 179 10.25 3.72 6.40
CA LYS A 179 9.41 2.76 5.65
C LYS A 179 9.70 2.79 4.15
N THR A 180 9.59 1.64 3.52
CA THR A 180 9.56 1.52 2.05
C THR A 180 8.13 1.66 1.58
N ILE A 181 7.85 2.68 0.75
CA ILE A 181 6.50 2.94 0.26
C ILE A 181 6.47 2.74 -1.26
N ILE A 182 5.54 1.91 -1.73
CA ILE A 182 5.31 1.69 -3.15
C ILE A 182 3.83 1.99 -3.41
N LEU A 183 3.57 2.91 -4.33
CA LEU A 183 2.20 3.24 -4.70
C LEU A 183 1.98 3.13 -6.21
N VAL A 184 0.81 2.70 -6.59
CA VAL A 184 0.29 2.80 -7.95
C VAL A 184 -0.47 4.11 -8.06
N ALA A 185 -0.23 4.86 -9.14
CA ALA A 185 -0.93 6.12 -9.40
C ALA A 185 -1.44 6.22 -10.84
N HIS A 186 -2.53 6.97 -10.99
CA HIS A 186 -3.18 7.28 -12.26
C HIS A 186 -3.16 8.79 -12.56
N VAL A 187 -2.13 9.47 -12.06
CA VAL A 187 -1.95 10.92 -12.25
C VAL A 187 -0.73 11.18 -13.14
N PRO A 188 -0.63 12.34 -13.78
CA PRO A 188 0.57 12.75 -14.49
C PRO A 188 1.80 12.73 -13.58
N GLU A 189 2.97 12.45 -14.16
CA GLU A 189 4.25 12.44 -13.44
C GLU A 189 4.54 13.77 -12.73
N SER A 190 4.10 14.88 -13.32
CA SER A 190 4.26 16.21 -12.71
C SER A 190 3.61 16.36 -11.33
N GLU A 191 2.58 15.57 -11.04
CA GLU A 191 1.89 15.55 -9.75
C GLU A 191 2.55 14.62 -8.72
N LEU A 192 3.58 13.87 -9.14
CA LEU A 192 4.32 12.91 -8.31
C LEU A 192 5.74 13.39 -7.97
N SER A 193 6.01 14.67 -8.09
CA SER A 193 7.31 15.28 -7.75
C SER A 193 7.74 15.08 -6.28
N TRP A 194 6.80 14.66 -5.44
CA TRP A 194 7.04 14.30 -4.05
C TRP A 194 7.51 12.84 -3.85
N CYS A 195 7.51 12.02 -4.90
CA CYS A 195 8.04 10.66 -4.87
C CYS A 195 9.55 10.68 -5.19
N ASP A 196 10.31 9.80 -4.54
CA ASP A 196 11.76 9.66 -4.75
C ASP A 196 12.09 8.94 -6.06
N GLN A 197 11.20 8.05 -6.50
CA GLN A 197 11.37 7.25 -7.72
C GLN A 197 10.04 7.11 -8.45
N ILE A 198 10.09 7.12 -9.78
CA ILE A 198 8.92 6.85 -10.63
C ILE A 198 9.29 5.72 -11.60
N ILE A 199 8.51 4.65 -11.59
CA ILE A 199 8.65 3.50 -12.50
C ILE A 199 7.57 3.58 -13.58
N LYS A 200 8.01 3.50 -14.84
CA LYS A 200 7.16 3.47 -16.03
C LYS A 200 7.59 2.31 -16.91
N ASN A 201 6.69 1.83 -17.76
CA ASN A 201 7.01 0.84 -18.80
C ASN A 201 7.61 -0.47 -18.26
N PHE A 202 6.78 -1.30 -17.65
CA PHE A 202 7.14 -2.64 -17.15
C PHE A 202 6.27 -3.72 -17.78
#